data_38cf506d4bce920b637144762d1d32f1
#
_entry.id   38cf506d4bce920b637144762d1d32f1
#
_cell.length_a   1.000
_cell.length_b   1.000
_cell.length_c   1.000
_cell.angle_alpha   90.00
_cell.angle_beta   90.00
_cell.angle_gamma   90.00
#
_symmetry.space_group_name_H-M   'P 1'
#
loop_
_entity.id
_entity.type
_entity.pdbx_description
1 polymer ?
#
loop_
_entity_poly.entity_id
_entity_poly.type
_entity_poly.pdbx_seq_one_letter_code
_entity_poly.pdbx_strand_id
1 'polypeptide(L)'
;MPFLRFSRALIAAIVLLTVCQISMAQLPKETDAQKALRLKWWTDARFGMFIHWGLYALPARHEWVKNGERMTNEQYQKYFELFNPDLYNPKEWAKMAKAAGMKYVVLTAKHHEGFCLWDSKYTDYKATNTPCGKDLIKEYVEAFRSEGLKVGFYYSLIDWHHPDYTIDRVHPQRQENDADYAKLNAGKDMNKYREYLKNQVRELLTNYGEISIIWFDFSFPGKNGKGRADWDSENLLKLARTLQPGIIVDDRLDLEDVAGGWDFTTPEQEKVAKWPERDGKRIPWETCQTFSGSWGYYRDEYTWKSPAQLIELLVESVSKGGNLLLNVGPTARGTFDYRAQASLAAMGEWMKINGRSVYGCTEAPAGFTAPPNTLLTWNPATNRLYVHLLAYPLDRINLAGLAGKVKYVQFLHDASEIRFSPAGEGSGDLALSIPVRKPSVEIPVLEIFLK
;
A
#
# COMPACT_ATOMS: atom_id res chain seq x y z
N MET A 1 60.89 -41.04 -55.83
CA MET A 1 60.88 -40.14 -54.73
C MET A 1 59.75 -39.16 -54.97
N PRO A 2 58.61 -39.24 -54.25
CA PRO A 2 57.52 -38.23 -54.37
C PRO A 2 57.55 -37.24 -53.21
N PHE A 3 57.43 -36.01 -53.57
CA PHE A 3 57.30 -34.87 -52.64
C PHE A 3 55.88 -34.81 -52.01
N LEU A 4 55.79 -34.88 -50.70
CA LEU A 4 54.56 -34.58 -49.96
C LEU A 4 54.37 -33.07 -49.92
N ARG A 5 53.24 -32.59 -50.47
CA ARG A 5 52.76 -31.23 -50.31
C ARG A 5 51.91 -31.20 -49.06
N PHE A 6 52.35 -30.44 -48.04
CA PHE A 6 51.54 -30.10 -46.91
C PHE A 6 50.57 -28.95 -47.31
N SER A 7 49.27 -29.26 -47.28
CA SER A 7 48.21 -28.29 -47.45
C SER A 7 48.00 -27.63 -46.12
N ARG A 8 48.21 -26.31 -46.03
CA ARG A 8 47.86 -25.52 -44.87
C ARG A 8 46.37 -25.29 -44.91
N ALA A 9 45.58 -26.00 -44.08
CA ALA A 9 44.21 -25.71 -43.83
C ALA A 9 44.16 -24.49 -42.92
N LEU A 10 43.65 -23.40 -43.45
CA LEU A 10 43.32 -22.15 -42.73
C LEU A 10 42.08 -22.43 -41.87
N ILE A 11 42.28 -22.66 -40.59
CA ILE A 11 41.16 -22.74 -39.62
C ILE A 11 40.70 -21.30 -39.39
N ALA A 12 39.68 -20.89 -40.12
CA ALA A 12 38.93 -19.65 -39.82
C ALA A 12 38.11 -19.94 -38.57
N ALA A 13 38.59 -19.47 -37.42
CA ALA A 13 37.80 -19.40 -36.17
C ALA A 13 36.72 -18.36 -36.39
N ILE A 14 35.52 -18.79 -36.75
CA ILE A 14 34.30 -18.00 -36.67
C ILE A 14 33.99 -17.87 -35.19
N VAL A 15 34.44 -16.75 -34.60
CA VAL A 15 33.93 -16.31 -33.28
C VAL A 15 32.48 -15.93 -33.52
N LEU A 16 31.57 -16.85 -33.22
CA LEU A 16 30.16 -16.53 -33.04
C LEU A 16 30.06 -15.59 -31.84
N LEU A 17 30.10 -14.31 -32.09
CA LEU A 17 29.53 -13.30 -31.20
C LEU A 17 28.02 -13.60 -31.13
N THR A 18 27.63 -14.47 -30.23
CA THR A 18 26.27 -14.51 -29.72
C THR A 18 26.03 -13.18 -29.03
N VAL A 19 25.62 -12.19 -29.80
CA VAL A 19 24.90 -11.02 -29.27
C VAL A 19 23.65 -11.63 -28.65
N CYS A 20 23.69 -11.79 -27.34
CA CYS A 20 22.50 -12.08 -26.56
C CYS A 20 21.61 -10.86 -26.77
N GLN A 21 20.84 -10.87 -27.87
CA GLN A 21 19.66 -10.02 -27.96
C GLN A 21 18.83 -10.44 -26.77
N ILE A 22 18.86 -9.61 -25.71
CA ILE A 22 17.86 -9.63 -24.68
C ILE A 22 16.57 -9.29 -25.43
N SER A 23 15.94 -10.33 -25.97
CA SER A 23 14.59 -10.25 -26.48
C SER A 23 13.83 -9.54 -25.37
N MET A 24 13.24 -8.41 -25.68
CA MET A 24 12.28 -7.73 -24.83
C MET A 24 11.11 -8.70 -24.64
N ALA A 25 11.32 -9.74 -23.83
CA ALA A 25 10.29 -10.70 -23.55
C ALA A 25 9.11 -9.91 -22.98
N GLN A 26 7.98 -9.96 -23.66
CA GLN A 26 6.72 -9.47 -23.11
C GLN A 26 6.57 -10.05 -21.71
N LEU A 27 6.00 -9.24 -20.80
CA LEU A 27 5.61 -9.77 -19.48
C LEU A 27 4.84 -11.08 -19.72
N PRO A 28 5.14 -12.17 -19.00
CA PRO A 28 4.41 -13.41 -19.15
C PRO A 28 2.92 -13.10 -19.04
N LYS A 29 2.12 -13.52 -20.02
CA LYS A 29 0.67 -13.33 -19.96
C LYS A 29 0.14 -14.17 -18.82
N GLU A 30 -0.09 -13.52 -17.69
CA GLU A 30 -0.74 -14.11 -16.53
C GLU A 30 -2.24 -14.26 -16.80
N THR A 31 -2.81 -15.43 -16.55
CA THR A 31 -4.26 -15.62 -16.60
C THR A 31 -4.94 -14.98 -15.39
N ASP A 32 -6.23 -14.66 -15.49
CA ASP A 32 -7.01 -14.11 -14.37
C ASP A 32 -6.91 -15.04 -13.12
N ALA A 33 -6.90 -16.36 -13.30
CA ALA A 33 -6.76 -17.33 -12.22
C ALA A 33 -5.37 -17.29 -11.57
N GLN A 34 -4.30 -17.16 -12.36
CA GLN A 34 -2.94 -17.01 -11.84
C GLN A 34 -2.78 -15.69 -11.08
N LYS A 35 -3.32 -14.59 -11.61
CA LYS A 35 -3.34 -13.30 -10.92
C LYS A 35 -4.10 -13.38 -9.61
N ALA A 36 -5.27 -13.99 -9.59
CA ALA A 36 -6.08 -14.17 -8.38
C ALA A 36 -5.32 -14.99 -7.33
N LEU A 37 -4.61 -16.05 -7.73
CA LEU A 37 -3.79 -16.86 -6.82
C LEU A 37 -2.61 -16.06 -6.24
N ARG A 38 -1.92 -15.28 -7.07
CA ARG A 38 -0.80 -14.43 -6.64
C ARG A 38 -1.25 -13.32 -5.66
N LEU A 39 -2.44 -12.75 -5.89
CA LEU A 39 -3.03 -11.73 -5.04
C LEU A 39 -3.72 -12.28 -3.78
N LYS A 40 -3.97 -13.59 -3.71
CA LYS A 40 -4.81 -14.19 -2.68
C LYS A 40 -4.36 -13.86 -1.24
N TRP A 41 -3.07 -13.91 -0.97
CA TRP A 41 -2.56 -13.58 0.35
C TRP A 41 -2.92 -12.15 0.78
N TRP A 42 -2.92 -11.19 -0.16
CA TRP A 42 -3.21 -9.79 0.08
C TRP A 42 -4.72 -9.52 0.16
N THR A 43 -5.51 -10.15 -0.72
CA THR A 43 -6.98 -10.06 -0.64
C THR A 43 -7.54 -10.75 0.61
N ASP A 44 -6.87 -11.78 1.15
CA ASP A 44 -7.25 -12.40 2.42
C ASP A 44 -6.80 -11.56 3.63
N ALA A 45 -5.70 -10.83 3.50
CA ALA A 45 -5.12 -10.00 4.56
C ALA A 45 -5.99 -8.81 4.96
N ARG A 46 -6.56 -8.10 3.99
CA ARG A 46 -7.48 -6.95 4.14
C ARG A 46 -6.92 -5.74 4.87
N PHE A 47 -5.89 -5.86 5.71
CA PHE A 47 -5.41 -4.79 6.57
C PHE A 47 -3.89 -4.73 6.59
N GLY A 48 -3.32 -3.58 6.22
CA GLY A 48 -1.89 -3.30 6.20
C GLY A 48 -1.53 -1.97 6.86
N MET A 49 -0.23 -1.80 7.17
CA MET A 49 0.36 -0.56 7.68
C MET A 49 1.11 0.16 6.56
N PHE A 50 0.85 1.44 6.38
CA PHE A 50 1.69 2.33 5.63
C PHE A 50 2.57 3.12 6.59
N ILE A 51 3.82 3.40 6.24
CA ILE A 51 4.72 4.20 7.07
C ILE A 51 5.35 5.28 6.20
N HIS A 52 5.00 6.54 6.46
CA HIS A 52 5.63 7.69 5.83
C HIS A 52 6.68 8.29 6.75
N TRP A 53 7.95 8.08 6.42
CA TRP A 53 9.06 8.53 7.26
C TRP A 53 10.28 8.95 6.42
N GLY A 54 10.89 10.07 6.80
CA GLY A 54 12.03 10.67 6.12
C GLY A 54 12.46 11.95 6.80
N LEU A 55 13.23 12.77 6.12
CA LEU A 55 13.73 14.05 6.64
C LEU A 55 12.61 15.01 7.05
N TYR A 56 11.45 14.91 6.40
CA TYR A 56 10.27 15.71 6.71
C TYR A 56 9.70 15.50 8.12
N ALA A 57 10.14 14.45 8.82
CA ALA A 57 9.76 14.26 10.23
C ALA A 57 10.43 15.31 11.16
N LEU A 58 11.60 15.87 10.78
CA LEU A 58 12.28 16.87 11.59
C LEU A 58 11.53 18.20 11.66
N PRO A 59 11.10 18.82 10.53
CA PRO A 59 10.28 20.02 10.59
C PRO A 59 8.92 19.77 11.21
N ALA A 60 8.43 18.53 11.21
CA ALA A 60 7.16 18.11 11.82
C ALA A 60 5.95 18.94 11.35
N ARG A 61 5.89 19.26 10.06
CA ARG A 61 4.87 20.08 9.41
C ARG A 61 4.40 19.50 8.08
N HIS A 62 4.10 18.18 8.03
CA HIS A 62 3.69 17.46 6.83
C HIS A 62 4.86 16.98 5.94
N GLU A 63 4.67 15.86 5.21
CA GLU A 63 5.68 15.30 4.30
C GLU A 63 5.96 16.19 3.07
N TRP A 64 5.01 17.04 2.72
CA TRP A 64 5.14 18.04 1.63
C TRP A 64 5.75 19.36 2.09
N VAL A 65 6.31 19.47 3.28
CA VAL A 65 6.86 20.72 3.82
C VAL A 65 7.86 21.39 2.88
N LYS A 66 8.75 20.61 2.24
CA LYS A 66 9.72 21.13 1.26
C LYS A 66 9.04 21.83 0.08
N ASN A 67 7.95 21.21 -0.42
CA ASN A 67 7.14 21.77 -1.51
C ASN A 67 6.28 22.94 -1.06
N GLY A 68 5.55 22.78 0.06
CA GLY A 68 4.65 23.80 0.59
C GLY A 68 5.35 25.10 0.95
N GLU A 69 6.54 25.00 1.54
CA GLU A 69 7.38 26.15 1.89
C GLU A 69 8.35 26.55 0.78
N ARG A 70 8.28 25.93 -0.40
CA ARG A 70 9.13 26.21 -1.58
C ARG A 70 10.63 26.20 -1.26
N MET A 71 11.07 25.26 -0.40
CA MET A 71 12.47 25.19 0.03
C MET A 71 13.40 24.73 -1.08
N THR A 72 14.57 25.38 -1.19
CA THR A 72 15.67 24.89 -2.03
C THR A 72 16.35 23.69 -1.38
N ASN A 73 17.24 23.01 -2.12
CA ASN A 73 18.05 21.94 -1.55
C ASN A 73 18.93 22.44 -0.39
N GLU A 74 19.52 23.63 -0.54
CA GLU A 74 20.38 24.25 0.48
C GLU A 74 19.58 24.58 1.75
N GLN A 75 18.36 25.08 1.63
CA GLN A 75 17.49 25.35 2.78
C GLN A 75 17.05 24.08 3.50
N TYR A 76 16.89 22.98 2.75
CA TYR A 76 16.46 21.68 3.28
C TYR A 76 17.61 20.85 3.83
N GLN A 77 18.86 21.16 3.46
CA GLN A 77 20.09 20.44 3.81
C GLN A 77 20.27 20.25 5.31
N LYS A 78 19.88 21.23 6.11
CA LYS A 78 19.94 21.15 7.59
C LYS A 78 19.22 19.92 8.17
N TYR A 79 18.13 19.46 7.53
CA TYR A 79 17.42 18.27 8.01
C TYR A 79 18.21 16.98 7.72
N PHE A 80 18.96 16.95 6.62
CA PHE A 80 19.90 15.87 6.35
C PHE A 80 21.05 15.85 7.37
N GLU A 81 21.64 16.99 7.68
CA GLU A 81 22.74 17.13 8.62
C GLU A 81 22.35 16.81 10.06
N LEU A 82 21.06 16.92 10.40
CA LEU A 82 20.54 16.69 11.74
C LEU A 82 19.76 15.37 11.88
N PHE A 83 19.61 14.58 10.80
CA PHE A 83 18.84 13.36 10.87
C PHE A 83 19.54 12.28 11.71
N ASN A 84 19.03 12.09 12.92
CA ASN A 84 19.51 11.10 13.87
C ASN A 84 18.35 10.50 14.66
N PRO A 85 17.67 9.46 14.13
CA PRO A 85 16.56 8.82 14.81
C PRO A 85 17.03 7.86 15.91
N ASP A 86 17.50 8.41 17.02
CA ASP A 86 18.14 7.72 18.14
C ASP A 86 17.20 6.76 18.90
N LEU A 87 15.88 6.87 18.71
CA LEU A 87 14.87 5.98 19.27
C LEU A 87 14.25 5.02 18.24
N TYR A 88 14.84 4.96 17.03
CA TYR A 88 14.36 4.03 16.01
C TYR A 88 14.46 2.58 16.47
N ASN A 89 13.31 1.94 16.61
CA ASN A 89 13.19 0.53 16.97
C ASN A 89 12.12 -0.15 16.09
N PRO A 90 12.49 -0.67 14.93
CA PRO A 90 11.56 -1.28 14.00
C PRO A 90 10.90 -2.56 14.55
N LYS A 91 11.49 -3.22 15.56
CA LYS A 91 10.87 -4.36 16.25
C LYS A 91 9.62 -3.93 17.02
N GLU A 92 9.65 -2.77 17.66
CA GLU A 92 8.46 -2.24 18.33
C GLU A 92 7.39 -1.81 17.29
N TRP A 93 7.80 -1.22 16.16
CA TRP A 93 6.86 -0.94 15.07
C TRP A 93 6.16 -2.21 14.57
N ALA A 94 6.93 -3.27 14.32
CA ALA A 94 6.41 -4.54 13.84
C ALA A 94 5.46 -5.21 14.84
N LYS A 95 5.80 -5.18 16.13
CA LYS A 95 4.92 -5.68 17.20
C LYS A 95 3.61 -4.90 17.27
N MET A 96 3.66 -3.56 17.19
CA MET A 96 2.45 -2.73 17.18
C MET A 96 1.57 -3.01 15.97
N ALA A 97 2.16 -3.14 14.76
CA ALA A 97 1.42 -3.49 13.55
C ALA A 97 0.74 -4.86 13.67
N LYS A 98 1.48 -5.87 14.13
CA LYS A 98 0.94 -7.23 14.37
C LYS A 98 -0.16 -7.24 15.41
N ALA A 99 0.05 -6.55 16.53
CA ALA A 99 -0.94 -6.45 17.61
C ALA A 99 -2.22 -5.75 17.15
N ALA A 100 -2.10 -4.73 16.27
CA ALA A 100 -3.23 -4.08 15.63
C ALA A 100 -4.00 -4.98 14.64
N GLY A 101 -3.46 -6.16 14.31
CA GLY A 101 -4.07 -7.12 13.38
C GLY A 101 -3.63 -6.96 11.93
N MET A 102 -2.65 -6.12 11.64
CA MET A 102 -2.13 -5.92 10.28
C MET A 102 -1.36 -7.15 9.80
N LYS A 103 -1.33 -7.39 8.49
CA LYS A 103 -0.73 -8.57 7.85
C LYS A 103 0.43 -8.23 6.92
N TYR A 104 0.56 -6.99 6.53
CA TYR A 104 1.62 -6.47 5.67
C TYR A 104 1.92 -5.02 6.01
N VAL A 105 3.06 -4.57 5.52
CA VAL A 105 3.54 -3.20 5.74
C VAL A 105 4.19 -2.68 4.47
N VAL A 106 4.02 -1.38 4.22
CA VAL A 106 4.69 -0.63 3.15
C VAL A 106 5.39 0.57 3.79
N LEU A 107 6.71 0.71 3.58
CA LEU A 107 7.49 1.84 4.10
C LEU A 107 7.96 2.70 2.92
N THR A 108 7.89 4.03 3.07
CA THR A 108 8.50 4.97 2.12
C THR A 108 10.02 4.82 2.14
N ALA A 109 10.57 3.95 1.29
CA ALA A 109 12.02 3.80 1.16
C ALA A 109 12.67 5.10 0.67
N LYS A 110 12.03 5.78 -0.28
CA LYS A 110 12.33 7.14 -0.75
C LYS A 110 11.02 7.88 -1.02
N HIS A 111 10.82 9.04 -0.38
CA HIS A 111 9.71 9.94 -0.68
C HIS A 111 10.15 11.06 -1.66
N HIS A 112 9.28 12.01 -1.97
CA HIS A 112 9.49 13.04 -3.01
C HIS A 112 10.72 13.94 -2.79
N GLU A 113 11.18 14.12 -1.55
CA GLU A 113 12.39 14.91 -1.26
C GLU A 113 13.68 14.24 -1.68
N GLY A 114 13.63 12.95 -2.12
CA GLY A 114 14.76 12.23 -2.68
C GLY A 114 15.66 11.53 -1.65
N PHE A 115 15.35 11.61 -0.35
CA PHE A 115 16.15 11.00 0.70
C PHE A 115 15.94 9.50 0.79
N CYS A 116 17.03 8.73 0.71
CA CYS A 116 17.02 7.28 0.76
C CYS A 116 17.20 6.77 2.19
N LEU A 117 16.26 5.95 2.68
CA LEU A 117 16.39 5.32 4.01
C LEU A 117 17.37 4.14 4.04
N TRP A 118 17.91 3.72 2.88
CA TRP A 118 18.88 2.61 2.74
C TRP A 118 20.23 3.09 2.23
N ASP A 119 21.21 2.21 2.26
CA ASP A 119 22.57 2.46 1.76
C ASP A 119 22.65 2.36 0.24
N SER A 120 21.97 3.27 -0.48
CA SER A 120 22.03 3.34 -1.93
C SER A 120 23.44 3.63 -2.43
N LYS A 121 23.87 2.93 -3.49
CA LYS A 121 25.15 3.18 -4.18
C LYS A 121 25.07 4.31 -5.20
N TYR A 122 23.87 4.82 -5.47
CA TYR A 122 23.61 5.75 -6.55
C TYR A 122 23.39 7.18 -6.09
N THR A 123 23.46 7.43 -4.77
CA THR A 123 23.36 8.78 -4.19
C THR A 123 24.07 8.83 -2.85
N ASP A 124 24.57 10.02 -2.51
CA ASP A 124 25.05 10.35 -1.17
C ASP A 124 23.96 10.91 -0.25
N TYR A 125 22.76 11.17 -0.81
CA TYR A 125 21.61 11.68 -0.06
C TYR A 125 20.82 10.53 0.58
N LYS A 126 21.44 9.89 1.57
CA LYS A 126 20.99 8.63 2.20
C LYS A 126 21.26 8.59 3.68
N ALA A 127 20.53 7.75 4.40
CA ALA A 127 20.57 7.65 5.87
C ALA A 127 21.96 7.28 6.42
N THR A 128 22.73 6.46 5.72
CA THR A 128 24.10 6.08 6.12
C THR A 128 25.09 7.25 6.10
N ASN A 129 24.80 8.33 5.39
CA ASN A 129 25.63 9.53 5.31
C ASN A 129 25.16 10.66 6.26
N THR A 130 24.15 10.41 7.06
CA THR A 130 23.67 11.32 8.12
C THR A 130 24.25 10.91 9.48
N PRO A 131 24.04 11.68 10.55
CA PRO A 131 24.39 11.25 11.91
C PRO A 131 23.77 9.91 12.33
N CYS A 132 22.70 9.45 11.67
CA CYS A 132 22.13 8.12 11.84
C CYS A 132 23.14 6.99 11.52
N GLY A 133 23.92 7.12 10.44
CA GLY A 133 24.96 6.17 10.03
C GLY A 133 24.48 4.74 9.72
N LYS A 134 23.16 4.51 9.52
CA LYS A 134 22.57 3.18 9.40
C LYS A 134 21.75 2.99 8.13
N ASP A 135 21.69 1.75 7.64
CA ASP A 135 20.68 1.28 6.69
C ASP A 135 19.40 0.94 7.46
N LEU A 136 18.45 1.88 7.46
CA LEU A 136 17.20 1.75 8.20
C LEU A 136 16.24 0.73 7.55
N ILE A 137 16.36 0.52 6.24
CA ILE A 137 15.55 -0.47 5.50
C ILE A 137 15.91 -1.89 5.90
N LYS A 138 17.18 -2.18 6.12
CA LYS A 138 17.62 -3.52 6.55
C LYS A 138 16.98 -3.91 7.88
N GLU A 139 17.10 -3.04 8.88
CA GLU A 139 16.50 -3.28 10.20
C GLU A 139 14.97 -3.39 10.14
N TYR A 140 14.32 -2.58 9.32
CA TYR A 140 12.87 -2.63 9.07
C TYR A 140 12.43 -3.98 8.51
N VAL A 141 13.06 -4.45 7.43
CA VAL A 141 12.71 -5.70 6.76
C VAL A 141 12.87 -6.89 7.71
N GLU A 142 13.97 -6.95 8.44
CA GLU A 142 14.25 -8.02 9.42
C GLU A 142 13.20 -8.04 10.52
N ALA A 143 12.84 -6.87 11.07
CA ALA A 143 11.88 -6.75 12.15
C ALA A 143 10.48 -7.18 11.74
N PHE A 144 9.96 -6.69 10.63
CA PHE A 144 8.59 -7.01 10.20
C PHE A 144 8.45 -8.46 9.74
N ARG A 145 9.47 -9.03 9.07
CA ARG A 145 9.49 -10.47 8.75
C ARG A 145 9.52 -11.34 9.98
N SER A 146 10.27 -10.97 11.01
CA SER A 146 10.34 -11.75 12.25
C SER A 146 8.98 -11.87 12.95
N GLU A 147 8.09 -10.89 12.75
CA GLU A 147 6.72 -10.92 13.22
C GLU A 147 5.72 -11.61 12.27
N GLY A 148 6.20 -12.10 11.12
CA GLY A 148 5.39 -12.80 10.11
C GLY A 148 4.57 -11.87 9.21
N LEU A 149 4.91 -10.57 9.15
CA LEU A 149 4.26 -9.63 8.24
C LEU A 149 4.93 -9.64 6.87
N LYS A 150 4.15 -9.54 5.81
CA LYS A 150 4.65 -9.33 4.46
C LYS A 150 5.18 -7.90 4.31
N VAL A 151 6.34 -7.76 3.66
CA VAL A 151 7.06 -6.49 3.55
C VAL A 151 6.94 -5.91 2.16
N GLY A 152 6.66 -4.63 2.08
CA GLY A 152 6.64 -3.84 0.87
C GLY A 152 7.40 -2.53 1.00
N PHE A 153 7.66 -1.90 -0.14
CA PHE A 153 8.25 -0.59 -0.25
C PHE A 153 7.36 0.34 -1.06
N TYR A 154 7.26 1.57 -0.60
CA TYR A 154 6.86 2.70 -1.43
C TYR A 154 8.11 3.34 -2.03
N TYR A 155 8.04 3.70 -3.29
CA TYR A 155 9.09 4.41 -4.00
C TYR A 155 8.51 5.56 -4.83
N SER A 156 8.89 6.78 -4.50
CA SER A 156 8.51 7.97 -5.25
C SER A 156 9.14 8.01 -6.63
N LEU A 157 8.33 8.19 -7.67
CA LEU A 157 8.80 8.41 -9.05
C LEU A 157 9.41 9.81 -9.21
N ILE A 158 8.91 10.80 -8.45
CA ILE A 158 9.48 12.14 -8.42
C ILE A 158 10.61 12.24 -7.41
N ASP A 159 11.53 13.19 -7.65
CA ASP A 159 12.70 13.41 -6.79
C ASP A 159 13.11 14.90 -6.84
N TRP A 160 12.77 15.60 -5.78
CA TRP A 160 13.06 17.05 -5.69
C TRP A 160 14.53 17.39 -5.39
N HIS A 161 15.38 16.38 -5.20
CA HIS A 161 16.79 16.57 -4.87
C HIS A 161 17.71 16.23 -6.05
N HIS A 162 17.35 15.26 -6.88
CA HIS A 162 18.23 14.74 -7.94
C HIS A 162 18.57 15.80 -8.98
N PRO A 163 19.86 16.02 -9.32
CA PRO A 163 20.26 17.11 -10.23
C PRO A 163 19.69 17.00 -11.64
N ASP A 164 19.50 15.79 -12.16
CA ASP A 164 18.97 15.54 -13.50
C ASP A 164 17.44 15.42 -13.53
N TYR A 165 16.75 15.46 -12.38
CA TYR A 165 15.30 15.51 -12.34
C TYR A 165 14.81 16.87 -12.82
N THR A 166 14.00 16.90 -13.88
CA THR A 166 13.49 18.16 -14.42
C THR A 166 12.40 18.73 -13.52
N ILE A 167 12.49 20.03 -13.26
CA ILE A 167 11.50 20.78 -12.49
C ILE A 167 10.16 20.73 -13.22
N ASP A 168 9.11 20.40 -12.50
CA ASP A 168 7.74 20.26 -12.96
C ASP A 168 6.75 21.05 -12.08
N ARG A 169 5.44 20.93 -12.36
CA ARG A 169 4.40 21.69 -11.66
C ARG A 169 4.23 21.34 -10.17
N VAL A 170 4.81 20.24 -9.71
CA VAL A 170 4.79 19.81 -8.30
C VAL A 170 6.15 19.89 -7.61
N HIS A 171 7.18 20.38 -8.31
CA HIS A 171 8.49 20.61 -7.72
C HIS A 171 8.45 21.82 -6.75
N PRO A 172 9.22 21.84 -5.63
CA PRO A 172 9.32 23.01 -4.76
C PRO A 172 9.67 24.30 -5.49
N GLN A 173 10.51 24.22 -6.51
CA GLN A 173 10.94 25.35 -7.35
C GLN A 173 10.09 25.52 -8.61
N ARG A 174 8.84 25.05 -8.60
CA ARG A 174 7.91 25.19 -9.72
C ARG A 174 7.71 26.65 -10.14
N GLN A 175 7.48 26.85 -11.41
CA GLN A 175 7.29 28.16 -12.00
C GLN A 175 5.84 28.34 -12.50
N GLU A 176 5.49 29.62 -12.81
CA GLU A 176 4.16 29.94 -13.33
C GLU A 176 4.12 29.95 -14.86
N ASN A 177 5.27 30.17 -15.52
CA ASN A 177 5.37 30.25 -16.97
C ASN A 177 6.35 29.24 -17.57
N ASP A 178 6.13 28.88 -18.85
CA ASP A 178 6.89 27.82 -19.52
C ASP A 178 8.34 28.23 -19.84
N ALA A 179 8.61 29.49 -20.03
CA ALA A 179 9.97 29.99 -20.33
C ALA A 179 10.92 29.80 -19.15
N ASP A 180 10.41 29.97 -17.92
CA ASP A 180 11.20 29.76 -16.72
C ASP A 180 11.45 28.25 -16.46
N TYR A 181 10.50 27.38 -16.79
CA TYR A 181 10.74 25.91 -16.78
C TYR A 181 11.86 25.53 -17.74
N ALA A 182 11.85 26.02 -18.96
CA ALA A 182 12.90 25.75 -19.96
C ALA A 182 14.28 26.19 -19.47
N LYS A 183 14.36 27.35 -18.83
CA LYS A 183 15.61 27.90 -18.27
C LYS A 183 16.14 27.07 -17.14
N LEU A 184 15.27 26.66 -16.18
CA LEU A 184 15.65 25.87 -15.00
C LEU A 184 15.98 24.42 -15.35
N ASN A 185 15.43 23.92 -16.44
CA ASN A 185 15.66 22.55 -16.89
C ASN A 185 16.82 22.44 -17.91
N ALA A 186 17.42 23.56 -18.29
CA ALA A 186 18.57 23.55 -19.20
C ALA A 186 19.73 22.74 -18.63
N GLY A 187 20.18 21.73 -19.36
CA GLY A 187 21.27 20.85 -18.97
C GLY A 187 20.88 19.66 -18.09
N LYS A 188 19.63 19.53 -17.64
CA LYS A 188 19.13 18.34 -16.95
C LYS A 188 18.81 17.22 -17.94
N ASP A 189 19.07 15.98 -17.52
CA ASP A 189 18.90 14.79 -18.38
C ASP A 189 18.03 13.72 -17.68
N MET A 190 16.76 13.66 -18.06
CA MET A 190 15.83 12.65 -17.54
C MET A 190 16.21 11.21 -17.88
N ASN A 191 17.10 10.95 -18.87
CA ASN A 191 17.60 9.61 -19.12
C ASN A 191 18.51 9.16 -17.97
N LYS A 192 19.37 10.04 -17.47
CA LYS A 192 20.21 9.77 -16.30
C LYS A 192 19.36 9.54 -15.05
N TYR A 193 18.31 10.36 -14.89
CA TYR A 193 17.38 10.16 -13.80
C TYR A 193 16.65 8.80 -13.90
N ARG A 194 16.18 8.39 -15.08
CA ARG A 194 15.56 7.07 -15.29
C ARG A 194 16.48 5.91 -14.94
N GLU A 195 17.74 5.97 -15.30
CA GLU A 195 18.73 4.94 -14.93
C GLU A 195 18.98 4.91 -13.42
N TYR A 196 19.10 6.08 -12.78
CA TYR A 196 19.18 6.19 -11.34
C TYR A 196 17.98 5.53 -10.64
N LEU A 197 16.76 5.87 -11.07
CA LEU A 197 15.52 5.31 -10.56
C LEU A 197 15.48 3.78 -10.68
N LYS A 198 15.76 3.22 -11.86
CA LYS A 198 15.80 1.77 -12.08
C LYS A 198 16.85 1.07 -11.23
N ASN A 199 18.02 1.68 -11.08
CA ASN A 199 19.10 1.11 -10.27
C ASN A 199 18.73 1.10 -8.78
N GLN A 200 18.09 2.13 -8.27
CA GLN A 200 17.58 2.15 -6.90
C GLN A 200 16.47 1.12 -6.65
N VAL A 201 15.52 0.98 -7.58
CA VAL A 201 14.50 -0.07 -7.51
C VAL A 201 15.14 -1.46 -7.54
N ARG A 202 16.19 -1.66 -8.36
CA ARG A 202 16.96 -2.90 -8.36
C ARG A 202 17.59 -3.18 -7.00
N GLU A 203 18.20 -2.20 -6.34
CA GLU A 203 18.75 -2.37 -4.99
C GLU A 203 17.69 -2.82 -4.00
N LEU A 204 16.56 -2.13 -3.96
CA LEU A 204 15.46 -2.45 -3.04
C LEU A 204 14.90 -3.86 -3.26
N LEU A 205 14.83 -4.32 -4.51
CA LEU A 205 14.26 -5.63 -4.86
C LEU A 205 15.28 -6.78 -4.88
N THR A 206 16.57 -6.51 -4.64
CA THR A 206 17.62 -7.57 -4.60
C THR A 206 18.35 -7.68 -3.27
N ASN A 207 18.51 -6.57 -2.52
CA ASN A 207 19.35 -6.55 -1.34
C ASN A 207 18.66 -7.02 -0.06
N TYR A 208 17.31 -7.06 -0.05
CA TYR A 208 16.51 -7.25 1.17
C TYR A 208 15.66 -8.54 1.14
N GLY A 209 15.94 -9.48 0.24
CA GLY A 209 15.23 -10.74 0.10
C GLY A 209 13.84 -10.57 -0.54
N GLU A 210 12.86 -11.40 -0.15
CA GLU A 210 11.50 -11.35 -0.74
C GLU A 210 10.79 -10.04 -0.38
N ILE A 211 10.33 -9.31 -1.39
CA ILE A 211 9.50 -8.12 -1.27
C ILE A 211 8.14 -8.42 -1.90
N SER A 212 7.09 -8.28 -1.12
CA SER A 212 5.75 -8.70 -1.54
C SER A 212 4.97 -7.62 -2.27
N ILE A 213 5.28 -6.34 -2.01
CA ILE A 213 4.61 -5.16 -2.59
C ILE A 213 5.66 -4.14 -2.99
N ILE A 214 5.54 -3.57 -4.18
CA ILE A 214 6.14 -2.28 -4.49
C ILE A 214 5.04 -1.31 -4.87
N TRP A 215 5.01 -0.18 -4.18
CA TRP A 215 4.05 0.88 -4.29
C TRP A 215 4.75 2.09 -4.92
N PHE A 216 4.57 2.30 -6.22
CA PHE A 216 5.09 3.47 -6.91
C PHE A 216 4.18 4.66 -6.67
N ASP A 217 4.70 5.87 -6.79
CA ASP A 217 3.86 7.04 -6.59
C ASP A 217 4.25 8.22 -7.48
N PHE A 218 3.21 8.96 -7.84
CA PHE A 218 3.26 10.28 -8.45
C PHE A 218 3.54 10.30 -9.95
N SER A 219 2.77 9.52 -10.72
CA SER A 219 2.62 9.77 -12.14
C SER A 219 1.50 10.78 -12.38
N PHE A 220 1.77 11.85 -13.11
CA PHE A 220 0.82 12.96 -13.30
C PHE A 220 1.02 13.61 -14.69
N PRO A 221 0.66 12.89 -15.76
CA PRO A 221 0.87 13.34 -17.14
C PRO A 221 0.18 14.68 -17.43
N GLY A 222 0.49 15.26 -18.57
CA GLY A 222 -0.05 16.53 -19.03
C GLY A 222 0.95 17.69 -18.93
N LYS A 223 0.46 18.93 -19.08
CA LYS A 223 1.31 20.11 -19.18
C LYS A 223 2.18 20.28 -17.91
N ASN A 224 3.50 20.40 -18.10
CA ASN A 224 4.50 20.47 -17.04
C ASN A 224 4.37 19.36 -15.99
N GLY A 225 3.84 18.20 -16.40
CA GLY A 225 3.78 16.98 -15.60
C GLY A 225 4.72 15.93 -16.14
N LYS A 226 4.62 14.71 -15.58
CA LYS A 226 5.38 13.53 -15.98
C LYS A 226 4.50 12.28 -15.96
N GLY A 227 4.71 11.41 -16.94
CA GLY A 227 3.95 10.16 -17.11
C GLY A 227 4.84 9.01 -17.53
N ARG A 228 4.23 7.97 -18.08
CA ARG A 228 4.91 6.69 -18.40
C ARG A 228 6.23 6.82 -19.18
N ALA A 229 6.31 7.76 -20.11
CA ALA A 229 7.53 7.96 -20.90
C ALA A 229 8.67 8.54 -20.07
N ASP A 230 8.36 9.41 -19.10
CA ASP A 230 9.35 10.01 -18.22
C ASP A 230 9.97 9.02 -17.25
N TRP A 231 9.20 8.02 -16.81
CA TRP A 231 9.63 6.98 -15.89
C TRP A 231 10.17 5.75 -16.59
N ASP A 232 9.91 5.58 -17.91
CA ASP A 232 10.09 4.31 -18.62
C ASP A 232 9.32 3.18 -17.92
N SER A 233 8.04 3.47 -17.62
CA SER A 233 7.19 2.69 -16.72
C SER A 233 7.09 1.22 -17.08
N GLU A 234 7.00 0.87 -18.37
CA GLU A 234 6.92 -0.53 -18.82
C GLU A 234 8.18 -1.32 -18.47
N ASN A 235 9.37 -0.72 -18.70
CA ASN A 235 10.63 -1.35 -18.35
C ASN A 235 10.85 -1.38 -16.83
N LEU A 236 10.36 -0.38 -16.10
CA LEU A 236 10.40 -0.36 -14.63
C LEU A 236 9.54 -1.47 -14.03
N LEU A 237 8.30 -1.63 -14.52
CA LEU A 237 7.41 -2.72 -14.12
C LEU A 237 8.02 -4.08 -14.45
N LYS A 238 8.57 -4.23 -15.67
CA LYS A 238 9.24 -5.45 -16.09
C LYS A 238 10.43 -5.79 -15.18
N LEU A 239 11.23 -4.79 -14.82
CA LEU A 239 12.32 -4.95 -13.86
C LEU A 239 11.80 -5.50 -12.53
N ALA A 240 10.79 -4.87 -11.95
CA ALA A 240 10.22 -5.29 -10.68
C ALA A 240 9.73 -6.75 -10.72
N ARG A 241 8.95 -7.13 -11.75
CA ARG A 241 8.43 -8.49 -11.89
C ARG A 241 9.49 -9.54 -12.23
N THR A 242 10.58 -9.13 -12.92
CA THR A 242 11.69 -10.03 -13.20
C THR A 242 12.48 -10.35 -11.94
N LEU A 243 12.71 -9.36 -11.09
CA LEU A 243 13.46 -9.53 -9.84
C LEU A 243 12.64 -10.23 -8.76
N GLN A 244 11.33 -9.96 -8.72
CA GLN A 244 10.39 -10.49 -7.73
C GLN A 244 9.10 -10.98 -8.45
N PRO A 245 9.05 -12.20 -8.98
CA PRO A 245 7.91 -12.68 -9.78
C PRO A 245 6.57 -12.67 -9.04
N GLY A 246 6.59 -12.81 -7.72
CA GLY A 246 5.39 -12.78 -6.86
C GLY A 246 4.95 -11.38 -6.41
N ILE A 247 5.71 -10.33 -6.75
CA ILE A 247 5.43 -8.97 -6.27
C ILE A 247 4.11 -8.44 -6.80
N ILE A 248 3.37 -7.73 -5.96
CA ILE A 248 2.20 -6.96 -6.39
C ILE A 248 2.57 -5.50 -6.55
N VAL A 249 1.95 -4.85 -7.55
CA VAL A 249 2.27 -3.47 -7.98
C VAL A 249 0.96 -2.70 -8.11
N ASP A 250 0.95 -1.48 -7.60
CA ASP A 250 -0.17 -0.56 -7.70
C ASP A 250 -0.38 0.01 -9.13
N ASP A 251 -1.37 0.88 -9.29
CA ASP A 251 -1.74 1.46 -10.58
C ASP A 251 -1.07 2.82 -10.88
N ARG A 252 -0.09 3.26 -10.08
CA ARG A 252 0.47 4.63 -10.19
C ARG A 252 1.66 4.77 -11.15
N LEU A 253 1.87 3.80 -12.05
CA LEU A 253 2.89 3.88 -13.10
C LEU A 253 2.39 4.50 -14.43
N ASP A 254 1.15 5.02 -14.47
CA ASP A 254 0.52 5.47 -15.72
C ASP A 254 0.43 4.34 -16.78
N LEU A 255 0.06 3.12 -16.33
CA LEU A 255 -0.07 1.91 -17.16
C LEU A 255 -1.46 1.28 -17.04
N GLU A 256 -2.49 2.06 -16.72
CA GLU A 256 -3.84 1.55 -16.47
C GLU A 256 -4.49 0.97 -17.72
N ASP A 257 -4.09 1.43 -18.91
CA ASP A 257 -4.52 0.92 -20.23
C ASP A 257 -3.68 -0.25 -20.75
N VAL A 258 -2.61 -0.63 -20.02
CA VAL A 258 -1.71 -1.72 -20.40
C VAL A 258 -2.13 -3.01 -19.70
N ALA A 259 -2.35 -4.07 -20.49
CA ALA A 259 -2.68 -5.38 -19.94
C ALA A 259 -1.54 -5.92 -19.04
N GLY A 260 -1.83 -6.16 -17.75
CA GLY A 260 -0.84 -6.55 -16.75
C GLY A 260 0.03 -5.41 -16.23
N GLY A 261 -0.31 -4.16 -16.55
CA GLY A 261 0.41 -2.96 -16.13
C GLY A 261 0.34 -2.66 -14.65
N TRP A 262 -0.60 -3.26 -13.93
CA TRP A 262 -0.85 -3.05 -12.51
C TRP A 262 -1.65 -4.23 -11.92
N ASP A 263 -1.71 -4.31 -10.60
CA ASP A 263 -2.43 -5.37 -9.88
C ASP A 263 -3.67 -4.86 -9.17
N PHE A 264 -3.62 -3.69 -8.54
CA PHE A 264 -4.68 -3.11 -7.76
C PHE A 264 -4.71 -1.58 -7.89
N THR A 265 -5.88 -0.98 -7.72
CA THR A 265 -6.03 0.48 -7.70
C THR A 265 -5.99 1.03 -6.28
N THR A 266 -5.59 2.29 -6.16
CA THR A 266 -5.25 2.92 -4.88
C THR A 266 -6.03 4.22 -4.62
N PRO A 267 -7.37 4.17 -4.38
CA PRO A 267 -8.11 5.35 -3.97
C PRO A 267 -7.52 5.92 -2.68
N GLU A 268 -7.12 7.20 -2.74
CA GLU A 268 -6.41 7.88 -1.67
C GLU A 268 -7.35 8.76 -0.86
N GLN A 269 -7.39 8.56 0.47
CA GLN A 269 -8.25 9.31 1.40
C GLN A 269 -9.74 9.31 1.00
N GLU A 270 -10.16 8.35 0.19
CA GLU A 270 -11.51 8.25 -0.34
C GLU A 270 -12.27 7.09 0.31
N LYS A 271 -13.54 7.34 0.65
CA LYS A 271 -14.53 6.30 0.96
C LYS A 271 -15.17 5.83 -0.34
N VAL A 272 -14.70 4.73 -0.86
CA VAL A 272 -15.20 4.16 -2.12
C VAL A 272 -16.67 3.79 -1.99
N ALA A 273 -17.52 4.29 -2.88
CA ALA A 273 -18.97 4.08 -2.79
C ALA A 273 -19.39 2.62 -3.08
N LYS A 274 -18.72 1.96 -4.02
CA LYS A 274 -18.94 0.57 -4.42
C LYS A 274 -17.63 -0.07 -4.88
N TRP A 275 -17.60 -1.39 -5.02
CA TRP A 275 -16.43 -2.07 -5.58
C TRP A 275 -16.04 -1.47 -6.94
N PRO A 276 -14.82 -0.98 -7.13
CA PRO A 276 -14.40 -0.41 -8.41
C PRO A 276 -14.46 -1.44 -9.54
N GLU A 277 -14.90 -0.97 -10.70
CA GLU A 277 -15.03 -1.80 -11.91
C GLU A 277 -14.31 -1.13 -13.08
N ARG A 278 -13.71 -1.93 -13.95
CA ARG A 278 -13.17 -1.52 -15.24
C ARG A 278 -13.60 -2.54 -16.29
N ASP A 279 -14.16 -2.06 -17.40
CA ASP A 279 -14.69 -2.92 -18.49
C ASP A 279 -15.65 -4.01 -17.99
N GLY A 280 -16.51 -3.67 -17.02
CA GLY A 280 -17.49 -4.57 -16.42
C GLY A 280 -16.90 -5.65 -15.49
N LYS A 281 -15.60 -5.59 -15.19
CA LYS A 281 -14.94 -6.50 -14.25
C LYS A 281 -14.58 -5.78 -12.95
N ARG A 282 -14.84 -6.41 -11.82
CA ARG A 282 -14.38 -5.96 -10.52
C ARG A 282 -12.87 -6.02 -10.45
N ILE A 283 -12.25 -4.93 -9.98
CA ILE A 283 -10.80 -4.81 -9.85
C ILE A 283 -10.38 -4.86 -8.39
N PRO A 284 -9.23 -5.49 -8.08
CA PRO A 284 -8.65 -5.42 -6.74
C PRO A 284 -8.32 -3.97 -6.37
N TRP A 285 -8.53 -3.59 -5.12
CA TRP A 285 -8.30 -2.22 -4.67
C TRP A 285 -7.91 -2.14 -3.20
N GLU A 286 -7.20 -1.09 -2.86
CA GLU A 286 -6.74 -0.78 -1.51
C GLU A 286 -6.88 0.73 -1.29
N THR A 287 -7.68 1.14 -0.31
CA THR A 287 -7.65 2.55 0.08
C THR A 287 -6.48 2.80 1.01
N CYS A 288 -5.68 3.82 0.72
CA CYS A 288 -4.69 4.31 1.65
C CYS A 288 -5.27 5.49 2.44
N GLN A 289 -5.19 5.40 3.77
CA GLN A 289 -5.80 6.33 4.70
C GLN A 289 -4.83 6.72 5.80
N THR A 290 -5.01 7.89 6.39
CA THR A 290 -4.23 8.38 7.52
C THR A 290 -5.00 8.29 8.83
N PHE A 291 -4.28 8.27 9.95
CA PHE A 291 -4.88 8.48 11.28
C PHE A 291 -5.40 9.91 11.44
N SER A 292 -4.79 10.86 10.75
CA SER A 292 -5.06 12.29 10.84
C SER A 292 -5.14 12.91 9.44
N GLY A 293 -4.83 14.18 9.27
CA GLY A 293 -4.78 14.87 7.98
C GLY A 293 -3.44 14.80 7.26
N SER A 294 -2.43 14.11 7.81
CA SER A 294 -1.05 14.08 7.28
C SER A 294 -0.51 12.66 7.11
N TRP A 295 0.29 12.43 6.06
CA TRP A 295 1.02 11.17 5.86
C TRP A 295 2.27 11.14 6.74
N GLY A 296 3.14 12.14 6.65
CA GLY A 296 4.30 12.30 7.50
C GLY A 296 3.94 12.85 8.88
N TYR A 297 4.88 12.79 9.82
CA TYR A 297 4.66 13.34 11.15
C TYR A 297 4.38 14.85 11.09
N TYR A 298 3.22 15.23 11.67
CA TYR A 298 2.84 16.61 11.87
C TYR A 298 2.48 16.82 13.35
N ARG A 299 3.33 17.55 14.07
CA ARG A 299 3.20 17.73 15.52
C ARG A 299 1.87 18.40 15.91
N ASP A 300 1.49 19.43 15.16
CA ASP A 300 0.35 20.30 15.45
C ASP A 300 -0.96 19.83 14.76
N GLU A 301 -0.97 18.60 14.23
CA GLU A 301 -2.15 17.99 13.61
C GLU A 301 -3.23 17.72 14.67
N TYR A 302 -4.46 18.12 14.37
CA TYR A 302 -5.62 18.02 15.27
C TYR A 302 -6.80 17.20 14.71
N THR A 303 -6.72 16.76 13.45
CA THR A 303 -7.81 16.04 12.78
C THR A 303 -7.74 14.52 12.97
N TRP A 304 -7.40 14.06 14.16
CA TRP A 304 -7.25 12.64 14.45
C TRP A 304 -8.59 11.90 14.44
N LYS A 305 -8.63 10.81 13.69
CA LYS A 305 -9.77 9.90 13.68
C LYS A 305 -9.82 9.09 14.97
N SER A 306 -11.04 8.87 15.49
CA SER A 306 -11.24 8.00 16.64
C SER A 306 -11.02 6.52 16.26
N PRO A 307 -10.77 5.63 17.22
CA PRO A 307 -10.69 4.19 16.95
C PRO A 307 -11.95 3.64 16.25
N ALA A 308 -13.14 4.11 16.61
CA ALA A 308 -14.39 3.72 15.95
C ALA A 308 -14.40 4.11 14.47
N GLN A 309 -13.97 5.32 14.12
CA GLN A 309 -13.85 5.76 12.73
C GLN A 309 -12.83 4.96 11.93
N LEU A 310 -11.70 4.57 12.56
CA LEU A 310 -10.67 3.74 11.91
C LEU A 310 -11.15 2.30 11.67
N ILE A 311 -11.89 1.72 12.64
CA ILE A 311 -12.52 0.40 12.48
C ILE A 311 -13.61 0.45 11.40
N GLU A 312 -14.42 1.52 11.37
CA GLU A 312 -15.42 1.74 10.32
C GLU A 312 -14.76 1.78 8.93
N LEU A 313 -13.65 2.52 8.76
CA LEU A 313 -12.90 2.57 7.50
C LEU A 313 -12.42 1.19 7.04
N LEU A 314 -11.92 0.37 7.98
CA LEU A 314 -11.50 -1.01 7.69
C LEU A 314 -12.68 -1.86 7.23
N VAL A 315 -13.76 -1.87 8.00
CA VAL A 315 -14.94 -2.67 7.69
C VAL A 315 -15.61 -2.19 6.40
N GLU A 316 -15.68 -0.89 6.18
CA GLU A 316 -16.24 -0.31 4.94
C GLU A 316 -15.45 -0.75 3.71
N SER A 317 -14.12 -0.73 3.78
CA SER A 317 -13.26 -1.21 2.69
C SER A 317 -13.51 -2.70 2.40
N VAL A 318 -13.54 -3.54 3.43
CA VAL A 318 -13.78 -4.98 3.30
C VAL A 318 -15.20 -5.28 2.77
N SER A 319 -16.21 -4.53 3.21
CA SER A 319 -17.61 -4.69 2.75
C SER A 319 -17.80 -4.42 1.26
N LYS A 320 -16.81 -3.78 0.64
CA LYS A 320 -16.75 -3.46 -0.80
C LYS A 320 -15.60 -4.20 -1.50
N GLY A 321 -15.10 -5.28 -0.89
CA GLY A 321 -14.08 -6.16 -1.46
C GLY A 321 -12.65 -5.61 -1.48
N GLY A 322 -12.39 -4.49 -0.80
CA GLY A 322 -11.08 -3.84 -0.77
C GLY A 322 -10.25 -4.10 0.48
N ASN A 323 -9.04 -3.58 0.48
CA ASN A 323 -8.13 -3.54 1.61
C ASN A 323 -8.05 -2.13 2.19
N LEU A 324 -7.63 -2.04 3.46
CA LEU A 324 -7.20 -0.79 4.09
C LEU A 324 -5.69 -0.82 4.33
N LEU A 325 -4.98 0.17 3.79
CA LEU A 325 -3.59 0.48 4.10
C LEU A 325 -3.56 1.73 4.99
N LEU A 326 -3.37 1.55 6.30
CA LEU A 326 -3.50 2.63 7.28
C LEU A 326 -2.13 3.19 7.64
N ASN A 327 -1.95 4.50 7.47
CA ASN A 327 -0.67 5.17 7.55
C ASN A 327 -0.34 5.71 8.94
N VAL A 328 0.91 5.49 9.36
CA VAL A 328 1.55 6.18 10.49
C VAL A 328 2.71 7.03 9.99
N GLY A 329 2.89 8.20 10.60
CA GLY A 329 4.06 9.07 10.40
C GLY A 329 4.94 9.06 11.65
N PRO A 330 6.05 8.33 11.68
CA PRO A 330 6.97 8.34 12.82
C PRO A 330 7.59 9.72 13.05
N THR A 331 7.88 10.04 14.31
CA THR A 331 8.60 11.25 14.71
C THR A 331 10.04 11.27 14.16
N ALA A 332 10.70 12.41 14.24
CA ALA A 332 12.12 12.55 13.86
C ALA A 332 13.04 11.59 14.63
N ARG A 333 12.69 11.21 15.85
CA ARG A 333 13.45 10.26 16.67
C ARG A 333 13.14 8.79 16.36
N GLY A 334 12.18 8.50 15.44
CA GLY A 334 11.82 7.15 15.02
C GLY A 334 10.78 6.45 15.90
N THR A 335 9.97 7.18 16.66
CA THR A 335 8.86 6.62 17.45
C THR A 335 7.52 6.96 16.81
N PHE A 336 6.51 6.10 16.97
CA PHE A 336 5.14 6.49 16.63
C PHE A 336 4.59 7.50 17.64
N ASP A 337 3.79 8.45 17.15
CA ASP A 337 3.04 9.38 18.01
C ASP A 337 2.16 8.60 18.98
N TYR A 338 2.05 9.07 20.23
CA TYR A 338 1.26 8.39 21.27
C TYR A 338 -0.21 8.20 20.88
N ARG A 339 -0.78 9.12 20.08
CA ARG A 339 -2.16 9.04 19.56
C ARG A 339 -2.30 7.89 18.57
N ALA A 340 -1.31 7.71 17.69
CA ALA A 340 -1.26 6.57 16.76
C ALA A 340 -1.11 5.26 17.53
N GLN A 341 -0.23 5.20 18.53
CA GLN A 341 -0.06 4.01 19.38
C GLN A 341 -1.37 3.64 20.10
N ALA A 342 -2.06 4.60 20.69
CA ALA A 342 -3.34 4.37 21.37
C ALA A 342 -4.42 3.84 20.41
N SER A 343 -4.51 4.42 19.20
CA SER A 343 -5.46 3.98 18.18
C SER A 343 -5.14 2.59 17.64
N LEU A 344 -3.85 2.27 17.40
CA LEU A 344 -3.41 0.94 17.00
C LEU A 344 -3.76 -0.11 18.07
N ALA A 345 -3.55 0.20 19.35
CA ALA A 345 -3.91 -0.69 20.45
C ALA A 345 -5.42 -0.94 20.50
N ALA A 346 -6.24 0.11 20.37
CA ALA A 346 -7.70 -0.03 20.36
C ALA A 346 -8.21 -0.84 19.16
N MET A 347 -7.64 -0.61 17.95
CA MET A 347 -7.94 -1.45 16.78
C MET A 347 -7.53 -2.91 17.02
N GLY A 348 -6.38 -3.13 17.67
CA GLY A 348 -5.89 -4.47 17.99
C GLY A 348 -6.84 -5.24 18.92
N GLU A 349 -7.34 -4.61 19.96
CA GLU A 349 -8.34 -5.23 20.85
C GLU A 349 -9.63 -5.60 20.10
N TRP A 350 -10.09 -4.73 19.20
CA TRP A 350 -11.23 -5.04 18.34
C TRP A 350 -10.94 -6.19 17.37
N MET A 351 -9.78 -6.16 16.68
CA MET A 351 -9.38 -7.18 15.72
C MET A 351 -9.16 -8.56 16.37
N LYS A 352 -8.64 -8.61 17.59
CA LYS A 352 -8.47 -9.85 18.37
C LYS A 352 -9.79 -10.61 18.53
N ILE A 353 -10.88 -9.88 18.71
CA ILE A 353 -12.23 -10.44 18.92
C ILE A 353 -12.95 -10.63 17.58
N ASN A 354 -12.87 -9.62 16.69
CA ASN A 354 -13.72 -9.54 15.50
C ASN A 354 -12.97 -9.83 14.19
N GLY A 355 -11.67 -10.15 14.22
CA GLY A 355 -10.84 -10.27 13.01
C GLY A 355 -11.34 -11.29 11.98
N ARG A 356 -12.11 -12.30 12.38
CA ARG A 356 -12.71 -13.27 11.44
C ARG A 356 -13.84 -12.67 10.58
N SER A 357 -14.35 -11.49 10.94
CA SER A 357 -15.28 -10.72 10.11
C SER A 357 -14.55 -9.82 9.08
N VAL A 358 -13.21 -9.83 9.11
CA VAL A 358 -12.32 -9.04 8.25
C VAL A 358 -11.49 -9.95 7.35
N TYR A 359 -10.67 -10.83 7.94
CA TYR A 359 -9.75 -11.67 7.18
C TYR A 359 -10.48 -12.67 6.29
N GLY A 360 -10.09 -12.73 5.00
CA GLY A 360 -10.74 -13.58 4.01
C GLY A 360 -12.18 -13.21 3.70
N CYS A 361 -12.67 -12.09 4.24
CA CYS A 361 -14.00 -11.57 3.96
C CYS A 361 -14.00 -10.65 2.72
N THR A 362 -15.18 -10.47 2.16
CA THR A 362 -15.43 -9.63 1.00
C THR A 362 -16.84 -9.06 1.06
N GLU A 363 -17.29 -8.41 -0.02
CA GLU A 363 -18.66 -7.94 -0.18
C GLU A 363 -19.66 -9.08 0.01
N ALA A 364 -20.80 -8.77 0.62
CA ALA A 364 -21.90 -9.73 0.77
C ALA A 364 -22.47 -10.17 -0.58
N PRO A 365 -22.96 -11.40 -0.71
CA PRO A 365 -23.58 -11.88 -1.95
C PRO A 365 -24.74 -10.99 -2.42
N ALA A 366 -24.94 -10.92 -3.74
CA ALA A 366 -26.04 -10.19 -4.32
C ALA A 366 -27.39 -10.63 -3.70
N GLY A 367 -28.26 -9.65 -3.45
CA GLY A 367 -29.55 -9.87 -2.80
C GLY A 367 -29.55 -9.76 -1.27
N PHE A 368 -28.38 -9.55 -0.64
CA PHE A 368 -28.32 -9.18 0.76
C PHE A 368 -28.05 -7.68 0.88
N THR A 369 -28.96 -6.96 1.50
CA THR A 369 -28.88 -5.50 1.65
C THR A 369 -28.57 -5.15 3.10
N ALA A 370 -27.56 -4.33 3.30
CA ALA A 370 -27.22 -3.81 4.63
C ALA A 370 -28.34 -2.89 5.14
N PRO A 371 -28.89 -3.11 6.33
CA PRO A 371 -29.78 -2.15 6.96
C PRO A 371 -29.07 -0.79 7.22
N PRO A 372 -29.81 0.30 7.41
CA PRO A 372 -29.23 1.59 7.77
C PRO A 372 -28.26 1.47 8.97
N ASN A 373 -27.17 2.21 8.92
CA ASN A 373 -26.13 2.22 9.96
C ASN A 373 -25.49 0.85 10.23
N THR A 374 -25.44 -0.01 9.20
CA THR A 374 -24.70 -1.29 9.25
C THR A 374 -23.85 -1.47 8.00
N LEU A 375 -22.84 -2.34 8.12
CA LEU A 375 -22.05 -2.83 7.00
C LEU A 375 -22.08 -4.37 7.01
N LEU A 376 -22.07 -4.96 5.82
CA LEU A 376 -22.04 -6.43 5.66
C LEU A 376 -20.69 -6.86 5.10
N THR A 377 -20.06 -7.85 5.76
CA THR A 377 -18.94 -8.59 5.18
C THR A 377 -19.27 -10.08 5.12
N TRP A 378 -18.74 -10.78 4.14
CA TRP A 378 -19.01 -12.19 3.94
C TRP A 378 -17.72 -12.97 3.72
N ASN A 379 -17.59 -14.09 4.41
CA ASN A 379 -16.49 -15.02 4.22
C ASN A 379 -16.96 -16.20 3.35
N PRO A 380 -16.54 -16.29 2.08
CA PRO A 380 -16.97 -17.35 1.17
C PRO A 380 -16.49 -18.74 1.59
N ALA A 381 -15.33 -18.85 2.22
CA ALA A 381 -14.75 -20.14 2.62
C ALA A 381 -15.52 -20.80 3.77
N THR A 382 -16.10 -20.02 4.67
CA THR A 382 -16.84 -20.51 5.84
C THR A 382 -18.34 -20.35 5.70
N ASN A 383 -18.83 -19.69 4.66
CA ASN A 383 -20.21 -19.29 4.43
C ASN A 383 -20.80 -18.53 5.63
N ARG A 384 -20.04 -17.52 6.13
CA ARG A 384 -20.44 -16.65 7.25
C ARG A 384 -20.68 -15.24 6.74
N LEU A 385 -21.85 -14.70 7.09
CA LEU A 385 -22.18 -13.29 6.90
C LEU A 385 -22.02 -12.57 8.24
N TYR A 386 -21.37 -11.41 8.21
CA TYR A 386 -21.17 -10.58 9.40
C TYR A 386 -21.89 -9.25 9.22
N VAL A 387 -22.62 -8.83 10.27
CA VAL A 387 -23.31 -7.55 10.33
C VAL A 387 -22.63 -6.67 11.36
N HIS A 388 -21.96 -5.63 10.88
CA HIS A 388 -21.27 -4.65 11.72
C HIS A 388 -22.23 -3.52 12.08
N LEU A 389 -22.47 -3.30 13.37
CA LEU A 389 -23.44 -2.33 13.88
C LEU A 389 -22.76 -1.00 14.13
N LEU A 390 -22.78 -0.09 13.16
CA LEU A 390 -22.17 1.25 13.26
C LEU A 390 -22.95 2.13 14.26
N ALA A 391 -24.28 2.01 14.27
CA ALA A 391 -25.14 2.49 15.33
C ALA A 391 -25.88 1.29 15.93
N TYR A 392 -25.92 1.23 17.27
CA TYR A 392 -26.57 0.11 17.94
C TYR A 392 -28.10 0.28 17.93
N PRO A 393 -28.85 -0.68 17.33
CA PRO A 393 -30.31 -0.63 17.30
C PRO A 393 -30.90 -0.89 18.68
N LEU A 394 -32.17 -0.48 18.92
CA LEU A 394 -32.78 -0.58 20.23
C LEU A 394 -33.01 -2.04 20.68
N ASP A 395 -33.74 -2.83 19.86
CA ASP A 395 -34.10 -4.22 20.21
C ASP A 395 -34.24 -5.14 19.00
N ARG A 396 -34.30 -4.58 17.81
CA ARG A 396 -34.54 -5.32 16.58
C ARG A 396 -33.76 -4.77 15.38
N ILE A 397 -33.32 -5.68 14.53
CA ILE A 397 -32.79 -5.38 13.19
C ILE A 397 -33.40 -6.34 12.17
N ASN A 398 -33.83 -5.83 11.03
CA ASN A 398 -34.35 -6.62 9.91
C ASN A 398 -33.32 -6.73 8.82
N LEU A 399 -33.08 -7.95 8.34
CA LEU A 399 -32.15 -8.28 7.28
C LEU A 399 -32.94 -8.73 6.04
N ALA A 400 -32.92 -7.94 4.99
CA ALA A 400 -33.65 -8.21 3.77
C ALA A 400 -33.14 -9.49 3.08
N GLY A 401 -34.08 -10.31 2.58
CA GLY A 401 -33.78 -11.48 1.77
C GLY A 401 -33.16 -12.66 2.49
N LEU A 402 -33.11 -12.69 3.83
CA LEU A 402 -32.43 -13.73 4.63
C LEU A 402 -33.39 -14.74 5.27
N ALA A 403 -34.72 -14.57 5.18
CA ALA A 403 -35.67 -15.56 5.69
C ALA A 403 -35.43 -16.95 5.04
N GLY A 404 -35.40 -17.98 5.88
CA GLY A 404 -35.16 -19.36 5.42
C GLY A 404 -33.72 -19.72 5.06
N LYS A 405 -32.81 -18.74 4.94
CA LYS A 405 -31.40 -18.94 4.55
C LYS A 405 -30.42 -19.04 5.73
N VAL A 406 -30.88 -18.77 6.95
CA VAL A 406 -30.04 -18.69 8.15
C VAL A 406 -30.22 -19.96 8.98
N LYS A 407 -29.10 -20.48 9.49
CA LYS A 407 -29.05 -21.63 10.39
C LYS A 407 -28.95 -21.20 11.85
N TYR A 408 -28.13 -20.19 12.14
CA TYR A 408 -27.83 -19.71 13.49
C TYR A 408 -27.30 -18.28 13.45
N VAL A 409 -27.50 -17.52 14.51
CA VAL A 409 -27.00 -16.16 14.68
C VAL A 409 -26.43 -15.99 16.10
N GLN A 410 -25.28 -15.34 16.20
CA GLN A 410 -24.66 -15.02 17.49
C GLN A 410 -23.96 -13.66 17.44
N PHE A 411 -23.71 -13.07 18.60
CA PHE A 411 -22.71 -12.04 18.70
C PHE A 411 -21.32 -12.62 18.48
N LEU A 412 -20.45 -11.88 17.77
CA LEU A 412 -19.11 -12.36 17.48
C LEU A 412 -18.18 -12.27 18.70
N HIS A 413 -18.39 -11.29 19.59
CA HIS A 413 -17.49 -11.01 20.72
C HIS A 413 -17.57 -12.02 21.87
N ASP A 414 -18.72 -12.68 22.09
CA ASP A 414 -18.93 -13.60 23.20
C ASP A 414 -19.64 -14.89 22.79
N ALA A 415 -19.98 -15.03 21.50
CA ALA A 415 -20.71 -16.17 20.93
C ALA A 415 -22.12 -16.38 21.54
N SER A 416 -22.71 -15.37 22.20
CA SER A 416 -24.07 -15.46 22.71
C SER A 416 -25.09 -15.50 21.57
N GLU A 417 -26.10 -16.38 21.69
CA GLU A 417 -27.14 -16.57 20.68
C GLU A 417 -28.00 -15.32 20.49
N ILE A 418 -28.33 -15.04 19.25
CA ILE A 418 -29.32 -14.04 18.84
C ILE A 418 -30.52 -14.74 18.25
N ARG A 419 -31.69 -14.59 18.87
CA ARG A 419 -32.94 -15.13 18.38
C ARG A 419 -33.36 -14.45 17.10
N PHE A 420 -33.94 -15.21 16.18
CA PHE A 420 -34.41 -14.69 14.90
C PHE A 420 -35.71 -15.41 14.45
N SER A 421 -36.48 -14.68 13.64
CA SER A 421 -37.71 -15.19 13.03
C SER A 421 -37.94 -14.47 11.68
N PRO A 422 -38.81 -14.97 10.80
CA PRO A 422 -39.29 -14.16 9.67
C PRO A 422 -39.84 -12.81 10.18
N ALA A 423 -39.58 -11.73 9.45
CA ALA A 423 -39.99 -10.37 9.85
C ALA A 423 -41.52 -10.16 9.80
N GLY A 424 -42.24 -11.05 9.13
CA GLY A 424 -43.71 -11.09 9.01
C GLY A 424 -44.12 -12.31 8.23
N GLU A 425 -45.42 -12.63 8.24
CA GLU A 425 -45.99 -13.72 7.46
C GLU A 425 -45.78 -13.48 5.94
N GLY A 426 -45.15 -14.43 5.26
CA GLY A 426 -44.81 -14.33 3.84
C GLY A 426 -43.64 -13.35 3.52
N SER A 427 -43.02 -12.73 4.54
CA SER A 427 -41.85 -11.86 4.32
C SER A 427 -40.61 -12.67 3.97
N GLY A 428 -39.84 -12.20 2.97
CA GLY A 428 -38.50 -12.70 2.66
C GLY A 428 -37.42 -12.23 3.62
N ASP A 429 -37.77 -11.39 4.61
CA ASP A 429 -36.84 -10.76 5.53
C ASP A 429 -36.73 -11.49 6.85
N LEU A 430 -35.57 -11.39 7.50
CA LEU A 430 -35.27 -11.96 8.78
C LEU A 430 -35.20 -10.88 9.85
N ALA A 431 -35.99 -11.02 10.93
CA ALA A 431 -35.92 -10.18 12.11
C ALA A 431 -34.99 -10.82 13.18
N LEU A 432 -34.02 -10.07 13.64
CA LEU A 432 -33.12 -10.43 14.74
C LEU A 432 -33.56 -9.69 16.01
N SER A 433 -33.69 -10.41 17.13
CA SER A 433 -33.96 -9.83 18.44
C SER A 433 -32.65 -9.55 19.17
N ILE A 434 -32.29 -8.30 19.31
CA ILE A 434 -31.02 -7.84 19.88
C ILE A 434 -31.23 -7.37 21.31
N PRO A 435 -30.30 -7.65 22.26
CA PRO A 435 -30.37 -7.10 23.60
C PRO A 435 -30.44 -5.57 23.57
N VAL A 436 -31.29 -4.98 24.41
CA VAL A 436 -31.45 -3.49 24.48
C VAL A 436 -30.14 -2.81 24.89
N ARG A 437 -29.37 -3.45 25.78
CA ARG A 437 -28.07 -2.91 26.22
C ARG A 437 -26.98 -3.24 25.20
N LYS A 438 -26.35 -2.19 24.63
CA LYS A 438 -25.18 -2.34 23.76
C LYS A 438 -24.05 -3.06 24.51
N PRO A 439 -23.41 -4.09 23.89
CA PRO A 439 -22.18 -4.66 24.42
C PRO A 439 -21.06 -3.62 24.53
N SER A 440 -20.15 -3.81 25.49
CA SER A 440 -18.99 -2.91 25.67
C SER A 440 -17.91 -3.24 24.64
N VAL A 441 -18.25 -3.11 23.35
CA VAL A 441 -17.38 -3.34 22.20
C VAL A 441 -17.62 -2.21 21.22
N GLU A 442 -16.55 -1.65 20.64
CA GLU A 442 -16.67 -0.74 19.50
C GLU A 442 -17.26 -1.54 18.32
N ILE A 443 -18.20 -0.97 17.61
CA ILE A 443 -18.85 -1.59 16.46
C ILE A 443 -19.11 -3.10 16.69
N PRO A 444 -20.14 -3.48 17.50
CA PRO A 444 -20.49 -4.88 17.72
C PRO A 444 -20.81 -5.59 16.41
N VAL A 445 -20.45 -6.87 16.33
CA VAL A 445 -20.62 -7.67 15.12
C VAL A 445 -21.53 -8.87 15.40
N LEU A 446 -22.52 -9.07 14.54
CA LEU A 446 -23.33 -10.28 14.49
C LEU A 446 -22.72 -11.24 13.48
N GLU A 447 -22.55 -12.50 13.86
CA GLU A 447 -22.13 -13.57 12.97
C GLU A 447 -23.33 -14.42 12.59
N ILE A 448 -23.60 -14.52 11.29
CA ILE A 448 -24.73 -15.25 10.73
C ILE A 448 -24.22 -16.47 10.00
N PHE A 449 -24.66 -17.63 10.44
CA PHE A 449 -24.37 -18.93 9.82
C PHE A 449 -25.39 -19.16 8.69
N LEU A 450 -24.99 -19.04 7.46
CA LEU A 450 -25.84 -19.34 6.31
C LEU A 450 -25.97 -20.87 6.10
N LYS A 451 -27.11 -21.29 5.50
CA LYS A 451 -27.35 -22.68 5.12
C LYS A 451 -26.54 -23.11 3.94
#